data_5ced681fbe813567858a1a28c801529b
#
_entry.id   5ced681fbe813567858a1a28c801529b
#
_cell.length_a   1.000
_cell.length_b   1.000
_cell.length_c   1.000
_cell.angle_alpha   90.00
_cell.angle_beta   90.00
_cell.angle_gamma   90.00
#
_symmetry.space_group_name_H-M   'P 1'
#
loop_
_entity.id
_entity.type
_entity.pdbx_description
1 polymer ?
#
loop_
_entity_poly.entity_id
_entity_poly.type
_entity_poly.pdbx_seq_one_letter_code
_entity_poly.pdbx_strand_id
1 'polypeptide(L)'
;MASYTTSEIRGGLKVLLDGDPYTVIENEFVKPGKGQAFNRIKVRNLKTGRTIERTFKSGESLEAADVVDMDMQYLYQDGDFWHFMVPDNFEQYTAGRSAVGENAQWLKEGVVCIVTLWNNVPLVVTPPPHIELKVVETDPGLRGDTATGGQKPAKLETGAVVRVPLFINEGEVLRIDTRTGEYISRGKQ
;
A
#
# COMPACT_ATOMS: atom_id res chain seq x y z
N MET A 1 18.71 16.66 13.92
CA MET A 1 17.96 15.83 12.94
C MET A 1 18.92 15.32 11.89
N ALA A 2 18.76 14.06 11.48
CA ALA A 2 19.59 13.48 10.44
C ALA A 2 19.28 14.15 9.09
N SER A 3 20.30 14.36 8.26
CA SER A 3 20.16 14.85 6.90
C SER A 3 21.04 14.04 5.96
N TYR A 4 20.66 14.03 4.68
CA TYR A 4 21.40 13.38 3.61
C TYR A 4 21.93 14.42 2.66
N THR A 5 23.22 14.35 2.32
CA THR A 5 23.77 15.13 1.21
C THR A 5 23.31 14.52 -0.12
N THR A 6 23.37 15.29 -1.20
CA THR A 6 22.96 14.81 -2.53
C THR A 6 23.71 13.58 -2.99
N SER A 7 24.96 13.37 -2.52
CA SER A 7 25.75 12.18 -2.83
C SER A 7 25.32 10.92 -2.07
N GLU A 8 24.64 11.10 -0.94
CA GLU A 8 24.16 9.99 -0.10
C GLU A 8 22.74 9.53 -0.48
N ILE A 9 21.99 10.37 -1.21
CA ILE A 9 20.60 10.09 -1.55
C ILE A 9 20.52 8.98 -2.58
N ARG A 10 19.72 7.98 -2.26
CA ARG A 10 19.44 6.82 -3.12
C ARG A 10 17.99 6.38 -3.00
N GLY A 11 17.51 5.57 -3.93
CA GLY A 11 16.17 5.01 -3.90
C GLY A 11 15.85 4.31 -2.59
N GLY A 12 14.65 4.54 -2.08
CA GLY A 12 14.15 3.97 -0.84
C GLY A 12 14.36 4.85 0.40
N LEU A 13 15.22 5.85 0.37
CA LEU A 13 15.40 6.78 1.51
C LEU A 13 14.13 7.62 1.71
N LYS A 14 13.86 7.93 2.97
CA LYS A 14 12.74 8.77 3.39
C LYS A 14 13.26 10.16 3.76
N VAL A 15 12.74 11.18 3.07
CA VAL A 15 13.19 12.56 3.20
C VAL A 15 12.01 13.50 3.41
N LEU A 16 12.27 14.64 4.04
CA LEU A 16 11.30 15.73 4.17
C LEU A 16 11.51 16.73 3.05
N LEU A 17 10.44 17.09 2.37
CA LEU A 17 10.39 18.20 1.42
C LEU A 17 9.15 19.04 1.72
N ASP A 18 9.35 20.35 1.93
CA ASP A 18 8.26 21.28 2.20
C ASP A 18 7.34 20.81 3.36
N GLY A 19 7.92 20.16 4.37
CA GLY A 19 7.23 19.66 5.54
C GLY A 19 6.50 18.32 5.37
N ASP A 20 6.53 17.73 4.19
CA ASP A 20 5.91 16.43 3.90
C ASP A 20 6.94 15.30 3.76
N PRO A 21 6.55 14.07 4.12
CA PRO A 21 7.42 12.91 3.94
C PRO A 21 7.35 12.38 2.52
N TYR A 22 8.51 12.11 1.94
CA TYR A 22 8.68 11.54 0.61
C TYR A 22 9.57 10.30 0.65
N THR A 23 9.33 9.38 -0.25
CA THR A 23 10.29 8.32 -0.57
C THR A 23 11.05 8.66 -1.84
N VAL A 24 12.37 8.52 -1.79
CA VAL A 24 13.21 8.71 -2.98
C VAL A 24 13.03 7.54 -3.93
N ILE A 25 12.73 7.82 -5.19
CA ILE A 25 12.62 6.81 -6.25
C ILE A 25 13.96 6.69 -6.98
N GLU A 26 14.53 7.83 -7.38
CA GLU A 26 15.73 7.89 -8.22
C GLU A 26 16.53 9.15 -7.91
N ASN A 27 17.84 9.04 -8.03
CA ASN A 27 18.77 10.18 -7.94
C ASN A 27 19.73 10.10 -9.14
N GLU A 28 19.63 11.07 -10.03
CA GLU A 28 20.50 11.20 -11.19
C GLU A 28 21.48 12.34 -10.96
N PHE A 29 22.78 12.02 -10.99
CA PHE A 29 23.82 13.04 -10.98
C PHE A 29 24.09 13.57 -12.39
N VAL A 30 24.00 14.88 -12.56
CA VAL A 30 24.20 15.54 -13.85
C VAL A 30 25.38 16.52 -13.74
N LYS A 31 26.40 16.29 -14.59
CA LYS A 31 27.55 17.20 -14.71
C LYS A 31 27.55 17.82 -16.10
N PRO A 32 26.99 19.03 -16.28
CA PRO A 32 26.98 19.69 -17.57
C PRO A 32 28.39 20.10 -18.00
N GLY A 33 28.63 20.23 -19.31
CA GLY A 33 29.93 20.66 -19.84
C GLY A 33 30.28 22.10 -19.46
N LYS A 34 29.27 22.93 -19.22
CA LYS A 34 29.38 24.28 -18.67
C LYS A 34 28.34 24.42 -17.55
N GLY A 35 28.79 24.91 -16.37
CA GLY A 35 27.93 25.13 -15.23
C GLY A 35 28.22 24.19 -14.07
N GLN A 36 27.46 24.38 -12.99
CA GLN A 36 27.62 23.62 -11.76
C GLN A 36 26.91 22.26 -11.86
N ALA A 37 27.55 21.21 -11.31
CA ALA A 37 26.93 19.90 -11.18
C ALA A 37 25.70 19.95 -10.26
N PHE A 38 24.70 19.16 -10.60
CA PHE A 38 23.46 19.08 -9.85
C PHE A 38 22.94 17.61 -9.81
N ASN A 39 22.03 17.38 -8.88
CA ASN A 39 21.30 16.12 -8.78
C ASN A 39 19.83 16.33 -9.12
N ARG A 40 19.31 15.50 -9.98
CA ARG A 40 17.88 15.44 -10.28
C ARG A 40 17.29 14.28 -9.50
N ILE A 41 16.45 14.61 -8.52
CA ILE A 41 15.91 13.63 -7.58
C ILE A 41 14.42 13.48 -7.80
N LYS A 42 14.01 12.24 -8.09
CA LYS A 42 12.62 11.85 -8.24
C LYS A 42 12.10 11.27 -6.93
N VAL A 43 11.03 11.86 -6.43
CA VAL A 43 10.47 11.51 -5.11
C VAL A 43 8.96 11.33 -5.20
N ARG A 44 8.41 10.44 -4.36
CA ARG A 44 6.98 10.23 -4.23
C ARG A 44 6.51 10.68 -2.87
N ASN A 45 5.49 11.55 -2.85
CA ASN A 45 4.84 12.00 -1.63
C ASN A 45 4.09 10.83 -0.97
N LEU A 46 4.40 10.55 0.29
CA LEU A 46 3.79 9.43 1.01
C LEU A 46 2.35 9.71 1.46
N LYS A 47 1.94 10.96 1.52
CA LYS A 47 0.56 11.33 1.83
C LYS A 47 -0.36 11.25 0.60
N THR A 48 0.11 11.74 -0.54
CA THR A 48 -0.71 11.91 -1.76
C THR A 48 -0.45 10.86 -2.83
N GLY A 49 0.68 10.16 -2.75
CA GLY A 49 1.13 9.21 -3.78
C GLY A 49 1.69 9.87 -5.04
N ARG A 50 1.67 11.19 -5.14
CA ARG A 50 2.18 11.92 -6.31
C ARG A 50 3.69 11.85 -6.39
N THR A 51 4.19 11.65 -7.59
CA THR A 51 5.62 11.68 -7.90
C THR A 51 5.97 13.04 -8.48
N ILE A 52 7.04 13.63 -7.95
CA ILE A 52 7.62 14.88 -8.44
C ILE A 52 9.12 14.72 -8.65
N GLU A 53 9.69 15.60 -9.44
CA GLU A 53 11.12 15.67 -9.65
C GLU A 53 11.63 17.04 -9.18
N ARG A 54 12.73 17.04 -8.45
CA ARG A 54 13.39 18.26 -8.00
C ARG A 54 14.88 18.23 -8.30
N THR A 55 15.41 19.39 -8.58
CA THR A 55 16.84 19.61 -8.85
C THR A 55 17.49 20.24 -7.63
N PHE A 56 18.61 19.65 -7.20
CA PHE A 56 19.43 20.15 -6.09
C PHE A 56 20.86 20.39 -6.58
N LYS A 57 21.46 21.47 -6.14
CA LYS A 57 22.89 21.69 -6.39
C LYS A 57 23.70 20.62 -5.69
N SER A 58 24.80 20.21 -6.32
CA SER A 58 25.72 19.26 -5.68
C SER A 58 26.22 19.81 -4.35
N GLY A 59 26.10 19.02 -3.28
CA GLY A 59 26.45 19.40 -1.91
C GLY A 59 25.30 19.96 -1.07
N GLU A 60 24.14 20.21 -1.64
CA GLU A 60 22.92 20.48 -0.85
C GLU A 60 22.50 19.22 -0.05
N SER A 61 21.70 19.42 0.98
CA SER A 61 21.20 18.33 1.81
C SER A 61 19.67 18.38 1.98
N LEU A 62 19.09 17.23 2.23
CA LEU A 62 17.69 17.04 2.57
C LEU A 62 17.58 16.45 3.97
N GLU A 63 16.60 16.91 4.76
CA GLU A 63 16.32 16.32 6.05
C GLU A 63 15.77 14.89 5.87
N ALA A 64 16.18 13.98 6.74
CA ALA A 64 15.59 12.66 6.85
C ALA A 64 14.19 12.76 7.46
N ALA A 65 13.23 12.01 6.91
CA ALA A 65 11.92 11.85 7.53
C ALA A 65 11.94 10.68 8.52
N ASP A 66 11.33 10.85 9.68
CA ASP A 66 11.11 9.76 10.64
C ASP A 66 9.94 8.88 10.17
N VAL A 67 10.20 8.03 9.18
CA VAL A 67 9.26 7.10 8.58
C VAL A 67 9.76 5.68 8.76
N VAL A 68 8.92 4.84 9.35
CA VAL A 68 9.20 3.43 9.61
C VAL A 68 8.06 2.58 9.09
N ASP A 69 8.37 1.50 8.37
CA ASP A 69 7.42 0.47 7.99
C ASP A 69 7.44 -0.64 9.02
N MET A 70 6.27 -1.02 9.52
CA MET A 70 6.12 -2.10 10.50
C MET A 70 5.03 -3.07 10.09
N ASP A 71 5.28 -4.35 10.29
CA ASP A 71 4.24 -5.38 10.17
C ASP A 71 3.30 -5.29 11.36
N MET A 72 2.01 -5.13 11.10
CA MET A 72 0.98 -5.06 12.13
C MET A 72 -0.22 -5.92 11.73
N GLN A 73 -0.79 -6.58 12.74
CA GLN A 73 -1.99 -7.37 12.58
C GLN A 73 -3.23 -6.47 12.67
N TYR A 74 -4.12 -6.55 11.67
CA TYR A 74 -5.39 -5.87 11.73
C TYR A 74 -6.32 -6.52 12.77
N LEU A 75 -6.93 -5.71 13.62
CA LEU A 75 -7.82 -6.16 14.68
C LEU A 75 -9.28 -5.94 14.30
N TYR A 76 -9.71 -4.69 14.22
CA TYR A 76 -11.11 -4.32 13.95
C TYR A 76 -11.23 -2.86 13.50
N GLN A 77 -12.41 -2.54 12.97
CA GLN A 77 -12.81 -1.18 12.60
C GLN A 77 -13.80 -0.63 13.63
N ASP A 78 -13.62 0.63 13.97
CA ASP A 78 -14.53 1.41 14.81
C ASP A 78 -14.80 2.76 14.13
N GLY A 79 -15.95 2.86 13.47
CA GLY A 79 -16.28 4.05 12.67
C GLY A 79 -15.26 4.30 11.55
N ASP A 80 -14.62 5.46 11.59
CA ASP A 80 -13.58 5.86 10.62
C ASP A 80 -12.17 5.52 11.10
N PHE A 81 -12.03 4.62 12.05
CA PHE A 81 -10.76 4.19 12.61
C PHE A 81 -10.57 2.68 12.47
N TRP A 82 -9.37 2.29 12.09
CA TRP A 82 -8.94 0.90 11.95
C TRP A 82 -7.81 0.64 12.94
N HIS A 83 -7.95 -0.40 13.73
CA HIS A 83 -7.03 -0.73 14.82
C HIS A 83 -6.10 -1.86 14.44
N PHE A 84 -4.82 -1.66 14.71
CA PHE A 84 -3.74 -2.60 14.38
C PHE A 84 -2.89 -2.87 15.63
N MET A 85 -2.24 -4.01 15.64
CA MET A 85 -1.36 -4.43 16.74
C MET A 85 -0.05 -4.97 16.19
N VAL A 86 1.06 -4.56 16.80
CA VAL A 86 2.37 -5.15 16.54
C VAL A 86 2.41 -6.53 17.21
N PRO A 87 2.65 -7.64 16.45
CA PRO A 87 2.56 -8.98 17.02
C PRO A 87 3.58 -9.25 18.15
N ASP A 88 4.77 -8.66 18.07
CA ASP A 88 5.87 -8.96 18.98
C ASP A 88 5.71 -8.35 20.37
N ASN A 89 5.13 -7.15 20.46
CA ASN A 89 5.04 -6.41 21.72
C ASN A 89 3.60 -5.97 22.10
N PHE A 90 2.62 -6.31 21.28
CA PHE A 90 1.20 -5.98 21.47
C PHE A 90 0.89 -4.48 21.50
N GLU A 91 1.79 -3.61 21.07
CA GLU A 91 1.50 -2.20 20.90
C GLU A 91 0.40 -2.00 19.86
N GLN A 92 -0.55 -1.13 20.17
CA GLN A 92 -1.67 -0.84 19.29
C GLN A 92 -1.52 0.52 18.63
N TYR A 93 -1.94 0.58 17.36
CA TYR A 93 -1.98 1.80 16.56
C TYR A 93 -3.33 1.95 15.91
N THR A 94 -3.77 3.18 15.78
CA THR A 94 -5.05 3.51 15.15
C THR A 94 -4.80 4.28 13.87
N ALA A 95 -5.29 3.76 12.75
CA ALA A 95 -5.21 4.40 11.46
C ALA A 95 -6.55 5.04 11.08
N GLY A 96 -6.49 6.26 10.57
CA GLY A 96 -7.67 6.96 10.06
C GLY A 96 -7.97 6.61 8.60
N ARG A 97 -9.07 7.13 8.09
CA ARG A 97 -9.55 6.90 6.72
C ARG A 97 -8.52 7.30 5.66
N SER A 98 -7.78 8.38 5.86
CA SER A 98 -6.75 8.82 4.91
C SER A 98 -5.59 7.85 4.78
N ALA A 99 -5.24 7.13 5.86
CA ALA A 99 -4.16 6.14 5.85
C ALA A 99 -4.60 4.81 5.23
N VAL A 100 -5.84 4.39 5.48
CA VAL A 100 -6.38 3.12 5.01
C VAL A 100 -6.92 3.23 3.58
N GLY A 101 -7.66 4.28 3.29
CA GLY A 101 -8.22 4.54 1.95
C GLY A 101 -9.07 3.37 1.45
N GLU A 102 -8.93 3.07 0.17
CA GLU A 102 -9.62 1.97 -0.50
C GLU A 102 -9.16 0.58 -0.02
N ASN A 103 -8.04 0.49 0.65
CA ASN A 103 -7.53 -0.78 1.19
C ASN A 103 -8.39 -1.34 2.33
N ALA A 104 -9.32 -0.55 2.88
CA ALA A 104 -10.29 -1.02 3.88
C ALA A 104 -11.04 -2.28 3.42
N GLN A 105 -11.34 -2.39 2.14
CA GLN A 105 -12.03 -3.54 1.54
C GLN A 105 -11.25 -4.86 1.63
N TRP A 106 -9.95 -4.82 1.91
CA TRP A 106 -9.08 -5.99 2.01
C TRP A 106 -8.72 -6.35 3.44
N LEU A 107 -9.21 -5.60 4.43
CA LEU A 107 -8.88 -5.81 5.83
C LEU A 107 -9.81 -6.82 6.47
N LYS A 108 -9.32 -8.03 6.63
CA LYS A 108 -9.92 -9.11 7.39
C LYS A 108 -9.20 -9.26 8.72
N GLU A 109 -9.93 -9.50 9.81
CA GLU A 109 -9.35 -9.74 11.13
C GLU A 109 -8.21 -10.76 11.07
N GLY A 110 -7.08 -10.40 11.66
CA GLY A 110 -5.89 -11.22 11.72
C GLY A 110 -4.92 -11.05 10.54
N VAL A 111 -5.32 -10.33 9.47
CA VAL A 111 -4.40 -10.09 8.36
C VAL A 111 -3.24 -9.19 8.78
N VAL A 112 -2.04 -9.55 8.36
CA VAL A 112 -0.84 -8.76 8.64
C VAL A 112 -0.60 -7.79 7.48
N CYS A 113 -0.63 -6.49 7.80
CA CYS A 113 -0.37 -5.40 6.87
C CYS A 113 0.96 -4.73 7.17
N ILE A 114 1.52 -4.04 6.20
CA ILE A 114 2.60 -3.09 6.44
C ILE A 114 1.96 -1.75 6.76
N VAL A 115 2.21 -1.25 7.97
CA VAL A 115 1.76 0.08 8.40
C VAL A 115 2.97 1.01 8.37
N THR A 116 2.89 2.04 7.56
CA THR A 116 3.91 3.07 7.46
C THR A 116 3.62 4.15 8.49
N LEU A 117 4.54 4.33 9.44
CA LEU A 117 4.45 5.34 10.49
C LEU A 117 5.30 6.55 10.12
N TRP A 118 4.74 7.73 10.26
CA TRP A 118 5.46 8.99 10.22
C TRP A 118 5.30 9.68 11.56
N ASN A 119 6.43 9.90 12.26
CA ASN A 119 6.44 10.41 13.63
C ASN A 119 5.51 9.58 14.56
N ASN A 120 5.58 8.25 14.45
CA ASN A 120 4.76 7.28 15.20
C ASN A 120 3.25 7.31 14.89
N VAL A 121 2.82 8.01 13.85
CA VAL A 121 1.41 8.05 13.43
C VAL A 121 1.22 7.28 12.12
N PRO A 122 0.23 6.37 12.03
CA PRO A 122 -0.05 5.65 10.80
C PRO A 122 -0.35 6.62 9.65
N LEU A 123 0.44 6.52 8.58
CA LEU A 123 0.33 7.34 7.38
C LEU A 123 -0.27 6.57 6.21
N VAL A 124 0.14 5.32 6.05
CA VAL A 124 -0.30 4.42 4.98
C VAL A 124 -0.45 3.01 5.53
N VAL A 125 -1.54 2.36 5.17
CA VAL A 125 -1.76 0.93 5.44
C VAL A 125 -1.72 0.17 4.12
N THR A 126 -0.79 -0.76 4.01
CA THR A 126 -0.61 -1.59 2.80
C THR A 126 -0.95 -3.05 3.14
N PRO A 127 -2.04 -3.60 2.59
CA PRO A 127 -2.37 -5.00 2.78
C PRO A 127 -1.36 -5.91 2.08
N PRO A 128 -1.29 -7.19 2.43
CA PRO A 128 -0.47 -8.13 1.68
C PRO A 128 -0.92 -8.17 0.21
N PRO A 129 -0.01 -8.44 -0.74
CA PRO A 129 -0.36 -8.41 -2.17
C PRO A 129 -1.43 -9.42 -2.55
N HIS A 130 -1.57 -10.49 -1.80
CA HIS A 130 -2.60 -11.51 -1.99
C HIS A 130 -3.33 -11.76 -0.69
N ILE A 131 -4.66 -11.93 -0.78
CA ILE A 131 -5.50 -12.24 0.38
C ILE A 131 -6.53 -13.31 0.00
N GLU A 132 -6.91 -14.13 0.98
CA GLU A 132 -7.96 -15.11 0.83
C GLU A 132 -9.24 -14.62 1.53
N LEU A 133 -10.31 -14.49 0.76
CA LEU A 133 -11.60 -13.98 1.23
C LEU A 133 -12.73 -14.91 0.79
N LYS A 134 -13.71 -15.09 1.68
CA LYS A 134 -14.89 -15.92 1.43
C LYS A 134 -15.95 -15.13 0.67
N VAL A 135 -16.57 -15.78 -0.32
CA VAL A 135 -17.73 -15.23 -1.03
C VAL A 135 -18.96 -15.34 -0.14
N VAL A 136 -19.62 -14.21 0.12
CA VAL A 136 -20.84 -14.16 0.93
C VAL A 136 -22.10 -13.98 0.08
N GLU A 137 -21.98 -13.45 -1.14
CA GLU A 137 -23.10 -13.25 -2.05
C GLU A 137 -22.62 -13.28 -3.50
N THR A 138 -23.21 -14.11 -4.31
CA THR A 138 -23.02 -14.15 -5.77
C THR A 138 -24.16 -14.94 -6.41
N ASP A 139 -24.33 -14.78 -7.71
CA ASP A 139 -25.27 -15.63 -8.46
C ASP A 139 -24.82 -17.08 -8.46
N PRO A 140 -25.75 -18.06 -8.54
CA PRO A 140 -25.41 -19.47 -8.60
C PRO A 140 -24.42 -19.80 -9.72
N GLY A 141 -23.48 -20.71 -9.44
CA GLY A 141 -22.50 -21.17 -10.40
C GLY A 141 -23.14 -21.86 -11.60
N LEU A 142 -22.69 -21.50 -12.80
CA LEU A 142 -23.11 -22.12 -14.06
C LEU A 142 -22.07 -23.16 -14.47
N ARG A 143 -22.54 -24.36 -14.86
CA ARG A 143 -21.70 -25.41 -15.44
C ARG A 143 -21.62 -25.23 -16.95
N GLY A 144 -20.43 -25.33 -17.51
CA GLY A 144 -20.20 -25.49 -18.94
C GLY A 144 -19.97 -24.20 -19.73
N ASP A 145 -19.97 -23.04 -19.12
CA ASP A 145 -19.77 -21.78 -19.82
C ASP A 145 -18.34 -21.23 -19.71
N THR A 146 -17.38 -22.12 -19.83
CA THR A 146 -15.95 -21.74 -19.87
C THR A 146 -15.51 -21.21 -21.24
N ALA A 147 -16.33 -21.41 -22.27
CA ALA A 147 -15.96 -21.05 -23.65
C ALA A 147 -16.05 -19.55 -23.95
N THR A 148 -16.79 -18.76 -23.18
CA THR A 148 -17.00 -17.33 -23.43
C THR A 148 -16.25 -16.41 -22.48
N GLY A 149 -15.54 -16.96 -21.46
CA GLY A 149 -14.78 -16.14 -20.51
C GLY A 149 -15.63 -15.15 -19.71
N GLY A 150 -16.91 -15.44 -19.52
CA GLY A 150 -17.86 -14.60 -18.79
C GLY A 150 -17.49 -14.48 -17.32
N GLN A 151 -17.73 -13.30 -16.77
CA GLN A 151 -17.52 -12.99 -15.36
C GLN A 151 -18.80 -12.45 -14.74
N LYS A 152 -18.91 -12.62 -13.42
CA LYS A 152 -20.00 -12.08 -12.61
C LYS A 152 -19.46 -11.38 -11.37
N PRO A 153 -20.22 -10.46 -10.75
CA PRO A 153 -19.81 -9.88 -9.48
C PRO A 153 -19.98 -10.89 -8.34
N ALA A 154 -19.06 -10.87 -7.39
CA ALA A 154 -19.15 -11.59 -6.14
C ALA A 154 -18.81 -10.65 -4.98
N LYS A 155 -19.66 -10.63 -3.96
CA LYS A 155 -19.42 -9.89 -2.73
C LYS A 155 -18.67 -10.78 -1.75
N LEU A 156 -17.58 -10.26 -1.22
CA LEU A 156 -16.71 -10.95 -0.28
C LEU A 156 -17.03 -10.57 1.17
N GLU A 157 -16.54 -11.35 2.11
CA GLU A 157 -16.79 -11.18 3.55
C GLU A 157 -16.40 -9.81 4.11
N THR A 158 -15.46 -9.11 3.47
CA THR A 158 -15.04 -7.74 3.84
C THR A 158 -15.92 -6.65 3.24
N GLY A 159 -16.92 -7.02 2.43
CA GLY A 159 -17.75 -6.10 1.67
C GLY A 159 -17.20 -5.73 0.29
N ALA A 160 -15.97 -6.15 -0.05
CA ALA A 160 -15.41 -5.96 -1.38
C ALA A 160 -16.23 -6.69 -2.44
N VAL A 161 -16.40 -6.09 -3.61
CA VAL A 161 -17.03 -6.72 -4.78
C VAL A 161 -15.96 -6.91 -5.84
N VAL A 162 -15.81 -8.16 -6.29
CA VAL A 162 -14.83 -8.53 -7.31
C VAL A 162 -15.49 -9.26 -8.48
N ARG A 163 -14.88 -9.18 -9.65
CA ARG A 163 -15.31 -9.94 -10.83
C ARG A 163 -14.72 -11.34 -10.77
N VAL A 164 -15.57 -12.36 -10.85
CA VAL A 164 -15.18 -13.77 -10.74
C VAL A 164 -15.73 -14.60 -11.90
N PRO A 165 -15.11 -15.74 -12.21
CA PRO A 165 -15.66 -16.68 -13.18
C PRO A 165 -17.07 -17.13 -12.81
N LEU A 166 -17.88 -17.49 -13.81
CA LEU A 166 -19.28 -17.88 -13.63
C LEU A 166 -19.48 -19.12 -12.75
N PHE A 167 -18.47 -20.00 -12.63
CA PHE A 167 -18.54 -21.23 -11.83
C PHE A 167 -18.40 -21.04 -10.31
N ILE A 168 -18.08 -19.84 -9.85
CA ILE A 168 -17.90 -19.55 -8.43
C ILE A 168 -19.24 -19.52 -7.71
N ASN A 169 -19.30 -20.17 -6.53
CA ASN A 169 -20.46 -20.22 -5.67
C ASN A 169 -20.23 -19.48 -4.34
N GLU A 170 -21.33 -19.14 -3.68
CA GLU A 170 -21.27 -18.66 -2.30
C GLU A 170 -20.58 -19.69 -1.40
N GLY A 171 -19.85 -19.20 -0.40
CA GLY A 171 -19.11 -20.01 0.55
C GLY A 171 -17.71 -20.40 0.08
N GLU A 172 -17.37 -20.24 -1.19
CA GLU A 172 -16.03 -20.50 -1.67
C GLU A 172 -15.04 -19.45 -1.19
N VAL A 173 -13.81 -19.87 -0.87
CA VAL A 173 -12.71 -18.98 -0.53
C VAL A 173 -11.91 -18.67 -1.79
N LEU A 174 -11.69 -17.40 -2.05
CA LEU A 174 -11.00 -16.92 -3.24
C LEU A 174 -9.69 -16.22 -2.87
N ARG A 175 -8.70 -16.41 -3.70
CA ARG A 175 -7.45 -15.65 -3.65
C ARG A 175 -7.55 -14.43 -4.56
N ILE A 176 -7.34 -13.25 -3.98
CA ILE A 176 -7.48 -11.96 -4.64
C ILE A 176 -6.13 -11.22 -4.64
N ASP A 177 -5.80 -10.56 -5.74
CA ASP A 177 -4.71 -9.60 -5.80
C ASP A 177 -5.21 -8.25 -5.27
N THR A 178 -4.70 -7.83 -4.13
CA THR A 178 -5.14 -6.59 -3.48
C THR A 178 -4.69 -5.32 -4.20
N ARG A 179 -3.68 -5.42 -5.06
CA ARG A 179 -3.16 -4.29 -5.84
C ARG A 179 -4.06 -3.95 -7.02
N THR A 180 -4.67 -4.94 -7.62
CA THR A 180 -5.54 -4.80 -8.79
C THR A 180 -7.02 -5.02 -8.48
N GLY A 181 -7.33 -5.69 -7.37
CA GLY A 181 -8.68 -6.12 -7.03
C GLY A 181 -9.18 -7.30 -7.83
N GLU A 182 -8.28 -8.03 -8.50
CA GLU A 182 -8.64 -9.12 -9.40
C GLU A 182 -8.61 -10.49 -8.71
N TYR A 183 -9.56 -11.34 -9.12
CA TYR A 183 -9.59 -12.75 -8.78
C TYR A 183 -8.37 -13.46 -9.41
N ILE A 184 -7.67 -14.27 -8.63
CA ILE A 184 -6.54 -15.06 -9.09
C ILE A 184 -6.93 -16.55 -9.23
N SER A 185 -7.45 -17.13 -8.15
CA SER A 185 -7.78 -18.54 -8.07
C SER A 185 -8.71 -18.81 -6.89
N ARG A 186 -9.20 -20.05 -6.79
CA ARG A 186 -9.77 -20.53 -5.53
C ARG A 186 -8.69 -20.61 -4.48
N GLY A 187 -9.01 -20.19 -3.26
CA GLY A 187 -8.13 -20.29 -2.10
C GLY A 187 -8.13 -21.69 -1.47
N LYS A 188 -7.38 -21.85 -0.40
CA LYS A 188 -7.42 -23.06 0.41
C LYS A 188 -8.61 -22.96 1.36
N GLN A 189 -9.40 -24.03 1.43
CA GLN A 189 -10.43 -24.22 2.45
C GLN A 189 -9.81 -24.53 3.79
#